data_1ce61195fe685c4f09e55c1880268c15
#
_entry.id   1ce61195fe685c4f09e55c1880268c15
#
_cell.length_a   1.000
_cell.length_b   1.000
_cell.length_c   1.000
_cell.angle_alpha   90.00
_cell.angle_beta   90.00
_cell.angle_gamma   90.00
#
_symmetry.space_group_name_H-M   'P 1'
#
loop_
_entity.id
_entity.type
_entity.pdbx_description
1 polymer ?
#
loop_
_entity_poly.entity_id
_entity_poly.type
_entity_poly.pdbx_seq_one_letter_code
_entity_poly.pdbx_strand_id
1 'polypeptide(L)'
;MLKFENVRFDYEPYPIGLARGAFAPEIYRELVETLPDDKDFVVKEYLGTKLSLSQLNNRAGYYAHLRDNPAWKRFYDYIKSERFIADTLAMLKDHNIDLGLSDLTWRDRLVRRYKAYKRGAPQPHFPKLRSRFEFSSMPVTGGSIRPHTDATSKIVTMVIPMLREGEWQEEYGGGTSVVWPRDRSRSFNVVNDYMDFDEVDCVKTYPFEPNQCLVFVKTYNSWHAVWPMTGNDPTILRRTLTINIESS
;
A
#
# COMPACT_ATOMS: atom_id res chain seq x y z
N MET A 1 -10.24 5.72 12.38
CA MET A 1 -10.47 4.46 11.66
C MET A 1 -9.25 3.58 11.67
N LEU A 2 -8.21 3.87 10.88
CA LEU A 2 -6.93 3.18 11.04
C LEU A 2 -6.23 3.64 12.31
N LYS A 3 -5.58 2.69 12.99
CA LYS A 3 -4.80 2.90 14.20
C LYS A 3 -3.34 2.58 13.92
N PHE A 4 -2.45 3.48 14.25
CA PHE A 4 -1.00 3.34 14.05
C PHE A 4 -0.21 3.32 15.37
N GLU A 5 -0.90 3.26 16.51
CA GLU A 5 -0.30 3.34 17.84
C GLU A 5 0.74 2.25 18.12
N ASN A 6 0.56 1.08 17.47
CA ASN A 6 1.41 -0.09 17.65
C ASN A 6 2.28 -0.39 16.43
N VAL A 7 2.47 0.56 15.53
CA VAL A 7 3.33 0.33 14.37
C VAL A 7 4.79 0.20 14.81
N ARG A 8 5.48 -0.79 14.25
CA ARG A 8 6.92 -0.98 14.46
C ARG A 8 7.61 -0.96 13.11
N PHE A 9 8.63 -0.11 12.97
CA PHE A 9 9.38 0.05 11.73
C PHE A 9 10.72 -0.69 11.78
N ASP A 10 11.03 -1.37 10.67
CA ASP A 10 12.37 -1.72 10.26
C ASP A 10 12.83 -0.66 9.24
N TYR A 11 14.08 -0.25 9.30
CA TYR A 11 14.58 0.86 8.45
C TYR A 11 15.48 0.36 7.31
N GLU A 12 15.92 -0.87 7.37
CA GLU A 12 16.77 -1.49 6.35
C GLU A 12 16.01 -2.55 5.56
N PRO A 13 16.11 -2.57 4.22
CA PRO A 13 16.85 -1.66 3.33
C PRO A 13 16.09 -0.35 3.03
N TYR A 14 14.89 -0.21 3.50
CA TYR A 14 14.03 0.99 3.42
C TYR A 14 12.99 0.95 4.55
N PRO A 15 12.40 2.10 4.93
CA PRO A 15 11.42 2.13 6.01
C PRO A 15 10.18 1.32 5.67
N ILE A 16 9.92 0.28 6.47
CA ILE A 16 8.72 -0.57 6.39
C ILE A 16 8.23 -0.89 7.79
N GLY A 17 6.96 -0.63 8.06
CA GLY A 17 6.35 -0.80 9.38
C GLY A 17 5.18 -1.77 9.35
N LEU A 18 5.01 -2.52 10.43
CA LEU A 18 3.87 -3.40 10.66
C LEU A 18 3.08 -2.92 11.88
N ALA A 19 1.82 -2.58 11.66
CA ALA A 19 0.84 -2.32 12.72
C ALA A 19 -0.09 -3.53 12.87
N ARG A 20 -0.24 -4.05 14.09
CA ARG A 20 -1.26 -5.05 14.43
C ARG A 20 -2.47 -4.39 15.08
N GLY A 21 -3.67 -4.91 14.84
CA GLY A 21 -4.91 -4.28 15.30
C GLY A 21 -5.16 -2.94 14.60
N ALA A 22 -4.90 -2.88 13.28
CA ALA A 22 -5.02 -1.67 12.48
C ALA A 22 -6.42 -1.05 12.49
N PHE A 23 -7.43 -1.84 12.79
CA PHE A 23 -8.81 -1.40 13.03
C PHE A 23 -9.30 -1.88 14.39
N ALA A 24 -10.32 -1.23 14.94
CA ALA A 24 -11.12 -1.82 16.00
C ALA A 24 -11.76 -3.13 15.47
N PRO A 25 -11.81 -4.21 16.27
CA PRO A 25 -12.23 -5.53 15.77
C PRO A 25 -13.59 -5.54 15.09
N GLU A 26 -14.56 -4.79 15.61
CA GLU A 26 -15.90 -4.66 15.04
C GLU A 26 -15.90 -3.99 13.68
N ILE A 27 -15.07 -2.94 13.49
CA ILE A 27 -14.92 -2.25 12.21
C ILE A 27 -14.26 -3.16 11.19
N TYR A 28 -13.19 -3.86 11.59
CA TYR A 28 -12.50 -4.81 10.71
C TYR A 28 -13.45 -5.90 10.22
N ARG A 29 -14.22 -6.49 11.15
CA ARG A 29 -15.20 -7.52 10.81
C ARG A 29 -16.26 -7.01 9.84
N GLU A 30 -16.87 -5.84 10.10
CA GLU A 30 -17.84 -5.21 9.20
C GLU A 30 -17.28 -5.02 7.79
N LEU A 31 -16.04 -4.54 7.67
CA LEU A 31 -15.38 -4.35 6.37
C LEU A 31 -15.11 -5.69 5.65
N VAL A 32 -14.66 -6.71 6.36
CA VAL A 32 -14.38 -8.03 5.76
C VAL A 32 -15.66 -8.75 5.34
N GLU A 33 -16.71 -8.68 6.14
CA GLU A 33 -18.00 -9.31 5.83
C GLU A 33 -18.70 -8.67 4.62
N THR A 34 -18.38 -7.42 4.34
CA THR A 34 -18.99 -6.64 3.26
C THR A 34 -18.02 -6.35 2.11
N LEU A 35 -17.02 -7.20 1.89
CA LEU A 35 -16.12 -7.10 0.74
C LEU A 35 -16.91 -7.18 -0.59
N PRO A 36 -16.41 -6.52 -1.66
CA PRO A 36 -17.04 -6.60 -2.97
C PRO A 36 -17.03 -8.03 -3.54
N ASP A 37 -18.01 -8.32 -4.37
CA ASP A 37 -18.13 -9.60 -5.08
C ASP A 37 -16.95 -9.75 -6.08
N ASP A 38 -16.38 -10.95 -6.15
CA ASP A 38 -15.23 -11.26 -7.01
C ASP A 38 -15.52 -11.02 -8.50
N LYS A 39 -16.77 -11.09 -8.95
CA LYS A 39 -17.20 -10.77 -10.32
C LYS A 39 -16.94 -9.33 -10.75
N ASP A 40 -16.82 -8.40 -9.79
CA ASP A 40 -16.59 -6.98 -10.06
C ASP A 40 -15.10 -6.67 -10.29
N PHE A 41 -14.22 -7.63 -10.04
CA PHE A 41 -12.78 -7.45 -10.19
C PHE A 41 -12.33 -7.63 -11.65
N VAL A 42 -11.28 -6.92 -12.01
CA VAL A 42 -10.61 -6.98 -13.32
C VAL A 42 -9.27 -7.70 -13.16
N VAL A 43 -8.99 -8.62 -14.05
CA VAL A 43 -7.70 -9.35 -14.08
C VAL A 43 -6.56 -8.43 -14.49
N LYS A 44 -5.44 -8.50 -13.77
CA LYS A 44 -4.19 -7.77 -14.02
C LYS A 44 -3.08 -8.74 -14.39
N GLU A 45 -3.11 -9.27 -15.61
CA GLU A 45 -2.18 -10.30 -16.07
C GLU A 45 -0.70 -9.93 -15.98
N TYR A 46 -0.36 -8.65 -16.17
CA TYR A 46 1.02 -8.17 -16.06
C TYR A 46 1.59 -8.18 -14.62
N LEU A 47 0.71 -8.35 -13.61
CA LEU A 47 1.07 -8.53 -12.19
C LEU A 47 0.89 -9.98 -11.71
N GLY A 48 0.86 -10.95 -12.63
CA GLY A 48 0.44 -12.31 -12.36
C GLY A 48 -1.08 -12.44 -12.44
N THR A 49 -1.68 -13.29 -11.62
CA THR A 49 -3.15 -13.50 -11.58
C THR A 49 -3.85 -12.54 -10.61
N LYS A 50 -3.34 -11.31 -10.45
CA LYS A 50 -3.93 -10.33 -9.55
C LYS A 50 -5.26 -9.83 -10.10
N LEU A 51 -6.30 -9.97 -9.30
CA LEU A 51 -7.61 -9.35 -9.50
C LEU A 51 -7.64 -8.00 -8.79
N SER A 52 -8.25 -6.97 -9.40
CA SER A 52 -8.29 -5.62 -8.85
C SER A 52 -9.64 -4.95 -9.10
N LEU A 53 -10.18 -4.31 -8.05
CA LEU A 53 -11.34 -3.42 -8.13
C LEU A 53 -10.96 -2.07 -7.53
N SER A 54 -11.04 -1.02 -8.32
CA SER A 54 -10.65 0.34 -7.89
C SER A 54 -11.29 1.42 -8.75
N GLN A 55 -11.08 2.67 -8.38
CA GLN A 55 -11.50 3.81 -9.20
C GLN A 55 -10.83 3.85 -10.60
N LEU A 56 -9.74 3.11 -10.81
CA LEU A 56 -9.03 2.98 -12.09
C LEU A 56 -9.43 1.70 -12.86
N ASN A 57 -9.85 0.68 -12.11
CA ASN A 57 -10.21 -0.62 -12.65
C ASN A 57 -11.65 -0.94 -12.25
N ASN A 58 -12.55 -1.07 -13.21
CA ASN A 58 -14.00 -1.16 -12.99
C ASN A 58 -14.55 -0.05 -12.08
N ARG A 59 -14.42 1.18 -12.55
CA ARG A 59 -14.86 2.38 -11.82
C ARG A 59 -16.33 2.33 -11.41
N ALA A 60 -17.20 1.80 -12.28
CA ALA A 60 -18.63 1.71 -12.02
C ALA A 60 -18.94 0.75 -10.86
N GLY A 61 -18.39 -0.48 -10.88
CA GLY A 61 -18.53 -1.46 -9.81
C GLY A 61 -17.95 -0.95 -8.50
N TYR A 62 -16.77 -0.31 -8.55
CA TYR A 62 -16.14 0.27 -7.38
C TYR A 62 -17.03 1.29 -6.65
N TYR A 63 -17.59 2.27 -7.39
CA TYR A 63 -18.45 3.28 -6.78
C TYR A 63 -19.84 2.76 -6.43
N ALA A 64 -20.37 1.76 -7.16
CA ALA A 64 -21.59 1.08 -6.79
C ALA A 64 -21.43 0.39 -5.44
N HIS A 65 -20.36 -0.37 -5.25
CA HIS A 65 -20.06 -1.03 -3.97
C HIS A 65 -19.97 -0.04 -2.82
N LEU A 66 -19.26 1.09 -3.00
CA LEU A 66 -19.13 2.14 -1.97
C LEU A 66 -20.48 2.80 -1.63
N ARG A 67 -21.35 3.01 -2.63
CA ARG A 67 -22.68 3.59 -2.41
C ARG A 67 -23.60 2.66 -1.63
N ASP A 68 -23.53 1.37 -1.97
CA ASP A 68 -24.47 0.37 -1.46
C ASP A 68 -24.04 -0.21 -0.10
N ASN A 69 -22.79 0.07 0.33
CA ASN A 69 -22.22 -0.39 1.62
C ASN A 69 -21.77 0.78 2.49
N PRO A 70 -22.54 1.13 3.52
CA PRO A 70 -22.25 2.28 4.38
C PRO A 70 -20.88 2.22 5.09
N ALA A 71 -20.41 1.01 5.46
CA ALA A 71 -19.10 0.84 6.07
C ALA A 71 -17.97 1.26 5.12
N TRP A 72 -18.03 0.79 3.88
CA TRP A 72 -17.08 1.14 2.85
C TRP A 72 -17.17 2.59 2.42
N LYS A 73 -18.39 3.19 2.44
CA LYS A 73 -18.56 4.63 2.19
C LYS A 73 -17.87 5.46 3.28
N ARG A 74 -18.07 5.12 4.56
CA ARG A 74 -17.39 5.79 5.68
C ARG A 74 -15.87 5.65 5.58
N PHE A 75 -15.39 4.45 5.21
CA PHE A 75 -13.98 4.21 5.01
C PHE A 75 -13.41 5.03 3.85
N TYR A 76 -14.12 5.09 2.72
CA TYR A 76 -13.74 5.90 1.57
C TYR A 76 -13.63 7.39 1.95
N ASP A 77 -14.61 7.94 2.64
CA ASP A 77 -14.60 9.34 3.04
C ASP A 77 -13.43 9.64 3.99
N TYR A 78 -13.11 8.73 4.90
CA TYR A 78 -11.94 8.82 5.76
C TYR A 78 -10.64 8.80 4.96
N ILE A 79 -10.45 7.83 4.07
CA ILE A 79 -9.23 7.75 3.25
C ILE A 79 -9.07 8.98 2.36
N LYS A 80 -10.17 9.53 1.82
CA LYS A 80 -10.13 10.72 0.96
C LYS A 80 -9.94 12.03 1.70
N SER A 81 -9.98 12.03 3.02
CA SER A 81 -9.83 13.23 3.82
C SER A 81 -8.36 13.71 3.87
N GLU A 82 -8.17 15.03 3.97
CA GLU A 82 -6.85 15.62 4.23
C GLU A 82 -6.28 15.14 5.57
N ARG A 83 -7.16 14.88 6.54
CA ARG A 83 -6.80 14.37 7.86
C ARG A 83 -6.07 13.01 7.76
N PHE A 84 -6.54 12.08 6.93
CA PHE A 84 -5.87 10.78 6.77
C PHE A 84 -4.42 10.94 6.29
N ILE A 85 -4.19 11.83 5.33
CA ILE A 85 -2.84 12.13 4.83
C ILE A 85 -1.99 12.76 5.94
N ALA A 86 -2.52 13.76 6.64
CA ALA A 86 -1.82 14.44 7.73
C ALA A 86 -1.47 13.47 8.87
N ASP A 87 -2.44 12.65 9.33
CA ASP A 87 -2.22 11.64 10.38
C ASP A 87 -1.16 10.61 9.97
N THR A 88 -1.16 10.19 8.69
CA THR A 88 -0.13 9.27 8.16
C THR A 88 1.26 9.90 8.14
N LEU A 89 1.39 11.14 7.69
CA LEU A 89 2.68 11.83 7.66
C LEU A 89 3.19 12.13 9.08
N ALA A 90 2.30 12.46 10.01
CA ALA A 90 2.64 12.64 11.42
C ALA A 90 3.16 11.34 12.02
N MET A 91 2.46 10.22 11.81
CA MET A 91 2.90 8.90 12.26
C MET A 91 4.29 8.54 11.72
N LEU A 92 4.56 8.76 10.44
CA LEU A 92 5.89 8.52 9.86
C LEU A 92 6.95 9.40 10.53
N LYS A 93 6.65 10.66 10.76
CA LYS A 93 7.56 11.61 11.42
C LYS A 93 7.87 11.22 12.87
N ASP A 94 6.88 10.74 13.62
CA ASP A 94 7.05 10.23 14.98
C ASP A 94 8.00 9.02 15.03
N HIS A 95 8.13 8.32 13.89
CA HIS A 95 9.09 7.22 13.69
C HIS A 95 10.38 7.65 12.95
N ASN A 96 10.73 8.93 13.00
CA ASN A 96 11.92 9.50 12.35
C ASN A 96 11.96 9.35 10.81
N ILE A 97 10.80 9.22 10.17
CA ILE A 97 10.66 9.16 8.72
C ILE A 97 10.04 10.48 8.25
N ASP A 98 10.88 11.51 8.07
CA ASP A 98 10.44 12.80 7.57
C ASP A 98 10.58 12.87 6.04
N LEU A 99 9.45 12.85 5.35
CA LEU A 99 9.39 12.92 3.88
C LEU A 99 9.55 14.36 3.34
N GLY A 100 9.70 15.34 4.21
CA GLY A 100 9.73 16.75 3.80
C GLY A 100 8.41 17.26 3.21
N LEU A 101 7.34 16.48 3.33
CA LEU A 101 6.00 16.75 2.78
C LEU A 101 5.02 17.28 3.83
N SER A 102 5.47 17.42 5.08
CA SER A 102 4.65 17.91 6.18
C SER A 102 4.23 19.35 5.95
N ASP A 103 3.03 19.62 6.29
CA ASP A 103 2.23 20.83 6.44
C ASP A 103 2.96 22.18 6.32
N LEU A 104 3.44 22.46 5.13
CA LEU A 104 3.75 23.83 4.79
C LEU A 104 2.43 24.57 4.66
N THR A 105 2.15 25.46 5.60
CA THR A 105 1.03 26.39 5.47
C THR A 105 1.14 27.15 4.14
N TRP A 106 0.05 27.70 3.65
CA TRP A 106 0.11 28.54 2.44
C TRP A 106 1.12 29.70 2.61
N ARG A 107 1.30 30.20 3.86
CA ARG A 107 2.30 31.23 4.20
C ARG A 107 3.73 30.70 4.02
N ASP A 108 4.01 29.50 4.52
CA ASP A 108 5.34 28.87 4.36
C ASP A 108 5.68 28.63 2.89
N ARG A 109 4.69 28.22 2.10
CA ARG A 109 4.84 28.06 0.63
C ARG A 109 5.16 29.37 -0.05
N LEU A 110 4.46 30.46 0.33
CA LEU A 110 4.76 31.80 -0.20
C LEU A 110 6.14 32.28 0.21
N VAL A 111 6.52 32.13 1.47
CA VAL A 111 7.84 32.51 1.98
C VAL A 111 8.96 31.73 1.25
N ARG A 112 8.79 30.43 1.07
CA ARG A 112 9.77 29.60 0.33
C ARG A 112 9.89 30.02 -1.13
N ARG A 113 8.77 30.30 -1.82
CA ARG A 113 8.76 30.82 -3.19
C ARG A 113 9.47 32.16 -3.30
N TYR A 114 9.17 33.08 -2.39
CA TYR A 114 9.82 34.39 -2.35
C TYR A 114 11.33 34.29 -2.10
N LYS A 115 11.75 33.44 -1.16
CA LYS A 115 13.18 33.19 -0.91
C LYS A 115 13.89 32.56 -2.14
N ALA A 116 13.26 31.63 -2.82
CA ALA A 116 13.80 31.04 -4.06
C ALA A 116 13.94 32.11 -5.15
N TYR A 117 12.92 32.92 -5.37
CA TYR A 117 12.95 34.05 -6.32
C TYR A 117 14.11 35.01 -6.02
N LYS A 118 14.25 35.46 -4.76
CA LYS A 118 15.36 36.36 -4.37
C LYS A 118 16.76 35.76 -4.58
N ARG A 119 16.88 34.45 -4.53
CA ARG A 119 18.15 33.75 -4.72
C ARG A 119 18.42 33.32 -6.16
N GLY A 120 17.51 33.64 -7.10
CA GLY A 120 17.58 33.13 -8.48
C GLY A 120 17.50 31.59 -8.54
N ALA A 121 16.98 30.96 -7.50
CA ALA A 121 16.86 29.50 -7.43
C ALA A 121 15.56 29.01 -8.11
N PRO A 122 15.53 27.77 -8.61
CA PRO A 122 14.30 27.17 -9.11
C PRO A 122 13.15 27.27 -8.10
N GLN A 123 11.93 27.50 -8.61
CA GLN A 123 10.76 27.58 -7.74
C GLN A 123 10.50 26.25 -7.06
N PRO A 124 10.28 26.23 -5.73
CA PRO A 124 10.02 24.99 -5.02
C PRO A 124 8.71 24.37 -5.51
N HIS A 125 8.77 23.09 -5.83
CA HIS A 125 7.59 22.28 -6.16
C HIS A 125 6.97 21.77 -4.86
N PHE A 126 5.67 22.00 -4.70
CA PHE A 126 4.87 21.45 -3.59
C PHE A 126 3.88 20.45 -4.18
N PRO A 127 4.19 19.16 -4.14
CA PRO A 127 3.31 18.15 -4.72
C PRO A 127 1.96 18.15 -4.01
N LYS A 128 0.89 18.03 -4.78
CA LYS A 128 -0.43 17.79 -4.23
C LYS A 128 -0.56 16.32 -3.89
N LEU A 129 -0.74 16.00 -2.61
CA LEU A 129 -0.94 14.63 -2.17
C LEU A 129 -2.39 14.21 -2.36
N ARG A 130 -2.57 12.97 -2.75
CA ARG A 130 -3.88 12.32 -2.88
C ARG A 130 -3.79 10.91 -2.32
N SER A 131 -4.87 10.47 -1.72
CA SER A 131 -5.01 9.10 -1.27
C SER A 131 -6.03 8.35 -2.14
N ARG A 132 -5.80 7.08 -2.32
CA ARG A 132 -6.74 6.14 -2.92
C ARG A 132 -6.54 4.76 -2.34
N PHE A 133 -7.55 3.91 -2.49
CA PHE A 133 -7.39 2.50 -2.20
C PHE A 133 -7.96 1.62 -3.31
N GLU A 134 -7.51 0.40 -3.35
CA GLU A 134 -8.00 -0.65 -4.23
C GLU A 134 -8.23 -1.94 -3.43
N PHE A 135 -9.25 -2.66 -3.80
CA PHE A 135 -9.40 -4.05 -3.44
C PHE A 135 -8.59 -4.90 -4.41
N SER A 136 -7.86 -5.87 -3.89
CA SER A 136 -7.21 -6.86 -4.73
C SER A 136 -7.28 -8.24 -4.14
N SER A 137 -7.32 -9.24 -5.00
CA SER A 137 -7.28 -10.63 -4.60
C SER A 137 -6.41 -11.45 -5.56
N MET A 138 -5.93 -12.56 -5.08
CA MET A 138 -5.13 -13.52 -5.86
C MET A 138 -5.44 -14.93 -5.35
N PRO A 139 -5.55 -15.92 -6.23
CA PRO A 139 -5.76 -17.30 -5.80
C PRO A 139 -4.52 -17.83 -5.05
N VAL A 140 -4.72 -18.66 -4.06
CA VAL A 140 -3.61 -19.33 -3.34
C VAL A 140 -2.86 -20.33 -4.22
N THR A 141 -3.45 -20.73 -5.33
CA THR A 141 -2.85 -21.66 -6.32
C THR A 141 -1.87 -20.93 -7.23
N GLY A 142 -0.69 -20.58 -6.72
CA GLY A 142 0.38 -19.93 -7.48
C GLY A 142 0.26 -18.42 -7.64
N GLY A 143 -0.74 -17.77 -7.04
CA GLY A 143 -0.86 -16.32 -7.05
C GLY A 143 0.39 -15.67 -6.48
N SER A 144 0.92 -14.65 -7.16
CA SER A 144 2.18 -14.00 -6.78
C SER A 144 2.23 -12.55 -7.25
N ILE A 145 3.16 -11.78 -6.70
CA ILE A 145 3.53 -10.46 -7.21
C ILE A 145 5.04 -10.43 -7.38
N ARG A 146 5.49 -10.25 -8.62
CA ARG A 146 6.92 -10.20 -8.96
C ARG A 146 7.63 -9.08 -8.19
N PRO A 147 8.93 -9.24 -7.90
CA PRO A 147 9.76 -8.19 -7.31
C PRO A 147 9.67 -6.88 -8.07
N HIS A 148 9.34 -5.79 -7.36
CA HIS A 148 9.19 -4.43 -7.92
C HIS A 148 9.31 -3.39 -6.80
N THR A 149 9.31 -2.10 -7.16
CA THR A 149 9.45 -0.99 -6.20
C THR A 149 8.26 -0.05 -6.15
N ASP A 150 7.16 -0.39 -6.83
CA ASP A 150 6.00 0.48 -7.01
C ASP A 150 6.21 1.67 -7.99
N ALA A 151 5.11 2.24 -8.46
CA ALA A 151 5.12 3.39 -9.36
C ALA A 151 5.73 4.63 -8.69
N THR A 152 6.41 5.47 -9.49
CA THR A 152 7.12 6.67 -9.01
C THR A 152 6.22 7.75 -8.40
N SER A 153 4.93 7.75 -8.74
CA SER A 153 3.94 8.65 -8.13
C SER A 153 3.56 8.28 -6.70
N LYS A 154 3.77 7.03 -6.28
CA LYS A 154 3.47 6.59 -4.92
C LYS A 154 4.49 7.16 -3.94
N ILE A 155 4.03 7.49 -2.76
CA ILE A 155 4.86 7.99 -1.64
C ILE A 155 4.79 7.01 -0.47
N VAL A 156 3.57 6.58 -0.13
CA VAL A 156 3.33 5.61 0.95
C VAL A 156 2.36 4.57 0.41
N THR A 157 2.68 3.30 0.64
CA THR A 157 1.78 2.17 0.38
C THR A 157 1.45 1.49 1.70
N MET A 158 0.18 1.18 1.90
CA MET A 158 -0.33 0.38 3.00
C MET A 158 -1.01 -0.85 2.43
N VAL A 159 -0.68 -2.02 2.97
CA VAL A 159 -1.30 -3.31 2.58
C VAL A 159 -1.96 -3.91 3.80
N ILE A 160 -3.26 -4.14 3.69
CA ILE A 160 -4.09 -4.66 4.78
C ILE A 160 -4.72 -5.97 4.30
N PRO A 161 -4.39 -7.11 4.92
CA PRO A 161 -5.10 -8.36 4.69
C PRO A 161 -6.57 -8.23 5.08
N MET A 162 -7.46 -8.71 4.22
CA MET A 162 -8.91 -8.69 4.43
C MET A 162 -9.40 -10.12 4.52
N LEU A 163 -9.21 -10.72 5.70
CA LEU A 163 -9.42 -12.14 5.98
C LEU A 163 -10.48 -12.33 7.06
N ARG A 164 -11.34 -13.31 6.88
CA ARG A 164 -12.17 -13.83 7.95
C ARG A 164 -11.32 -14.69 8.90
N GLU A 165 -11.76 -14.81 10.13
CA GLU A 165 -11.10 -15.68 11.08
C GLU A 165 -11.09 -17.13 10.57
N GLY A 166 -9.92 -17.79 10.61
CA GLY A 166 -9.72 -19.15 10.12
C GLY A 166 -9.71 -19.34 8.60
N GLU A 167 -9.87 -18.29 7.81
CA GLU A 167 -9.87 -18.37 6.33
C GLU A 167 -8.47 -18.59 5.75
N TRP A 168 -7.40 -18.24 6.48
CA TRP A 168 -6.03 -18.28 5.99
C TRP A 168 -5.16 -19.24 6.79
N GLN A 169 -4.37 -20.02 6.09
CA GLN A 169 -3.36 -20.90 6.69
C GLN A 169 -1.96 -20.35 6.36
N GLU A 170 -1.06 -20.39 7.32
CA GLU A 170 0.28 -19.85 7.19
C GLU A 170 1.06 -20.52 6.04
N GLU A 171 0.81 -21.81 5.81
CA GLU A 171 1.42 -22.63 4.77
C GLU A 171 1.11 -22.15 3.36
N TYR A 172 0.02 -21.40 3.17
CA TYR A 172 -0.27 -20.79 1.86
C TYR A 172 0.75 -19.71 1.48
N GLY A 173 1.46 -19.16 2.45
CA GLY A 173 2.37 -18.05 2.25
C GLY A 173 1.62 -16.72 2.14
N GLY A 174 1.81 -15.99 1.02
CA GLY A 174 1.08 -14.76 0.73
C GLY A 174 1.55 -13.52 1.50
N GLY A 175 2.56 -13.66 2.35
CA GLY A 175 3.20 -12.53 3.02
C GLY A 175 3.87 -11.58 2.03
N THR A 176 4.06 -10.33 2.44
CA THR A 176 4.84 -9.37 1.67
C THR A 176 6.31 -9.50 2.06
N SER A 177 7.15 -9.83 1.08
CA SER A 177 8.59 -9.98 1.29
C SER A 177 9.33 -8.73 0.86
N VAL A 178 10.21 -8.24 1.72
CA VAL A 178 11.29 -7.32 1.36
C VAL A 178 12.35 -8.15 0.66
N VAL A 179 12.75 -7.73 -0.52
CA VAL A 179 13.74 -8.45 -1.32
C VAL A 179 14.88 -7.52 -1.74
N TRP A 180 16.01 -8.09 -2.08
CA TRP A 180 17.16 -7.34 -2.52
C TRP A 180 17.72 -7.94 -3.82
N PRO A 181 17.97 -7.13 -4.87
CA PRO A 181 18.58 -7.62 -6.11
C PRO A 181 19.94 -8.29 -5.85
N ARG A 182 20.16 -9.47 -6.41
CA ARG A 182 21.48 -10.14 -6.36
C ARG A 182 22.53 -9.33 -7.10
N ASP A 183 22.15 -8.79 -8.25
CA ASP A 183 22.95 -7.78 -8.93
C ASP A 183 22.74 -6.41 -8.26
N ARG A 184 23.71 -6.00 -7.47
CA ARG A 184 23.68 -4.74 -6.70
C ARG A 184 23.65 -3.49 -7.59
N SER A 185 24.05 -3.56 -8.84
CA SER A 185 23.94 -2.44 -9.78
C SER A 185 22.48 -2.09 -10.09
N ARG A 186 21.55 -3.04 -9.91
CA ARG A 186 20.11 -2.89 -10.08
C ARG A 186 19.35 -2.54 -8.79
N SER A 187 20.05 -2.18 -7.71
CA SER A 187 19.42 -1.86 -6.42
C SER A 187 18.44 -0.68 -6.52
N PHE A 188 18.72 0.30 -7.38
CA PHE A 188 17.87 1.46 -7.57
C PHE A 188 17.01 1.35 -8.83
N ASN A 189 15.71 1.28 -8.64
CA ASN A 189 14.71 1.11 -9.68
C ASN A 189 13.96 2.44 -9.92
N VAL A 190 14.43 3.22 -10.85
CA VAL A 190 13.89 4.56 -11.16
C VAL A 190 12.61 4.50 -11.98
N VAL A 191 12.45 3.43 -12.79
CA VAL A 191 11.35 3.29 -13.76
C VAL A 191 10.30 2.25 -13.35
N ASN A 192 10.46 1.63 -12.18
CA ASN A 192 9.60 0.56 -11.67
C ASN A 192 9.58 -0.68 -12.58
N ASP A 193 10.76 -1.13 -12.98
CA ASP A 193 10.92 -2.42 -13.64
C ASP A 193 10.63 -3.57 -12.69
N TYR A 194 10.32 -4.73 -13.25
CA TYR A 194 10.11 -5.98 -12.53
C TYR A 194 11.34 -6.87 -12.66
N MET A 195 11.59 -7.66 -11.63
CA MET A 195 12.58 -8.74 -11.64
C MET A 195 11.89 -10.10 -11.54
N ASP A 196 12.61 -11.14 -11.90
CA ASP A 196 12.20 -12.51 -11.61
C ASP A 196 12.62 -12.90 -10.18
N PHE A 197 11.98 -13.93 -9.64
CA PHE A 197 12.22 -14.33 -8.24
C PHE A 197 13.63 -14.88 -8.02
N ASP A 198 14.26 -15.44 -9.02
CA ASP A 198 15.63 -15.94 -8.99
C ASP A 198 16.71 -14.84 -9.09
N GLU A 199 16.31 -13.60 -9.44
CA GLU A 199 17.19 -12.43 -9.47
C GLU A 199 17.32 -11.71 -8.12
N VAL A 200 16.54 -12.13 -7.10
CA VAL A 200 16.49 -11.45 -5.79
C VAL A 200 16.74 -12.41 -4.64
N ASP A 201 17.24 -11.86 -3.53
CA ASP A 201 17.32 -12.55 -2.24
C ASP A 201 16.21 -12.01 -1.32
N CYS A 202 15.55 -12.91 -0.58
CA CYS A 202 14.59 -12.52 0.43
C CYS A 202 15.32 -12.02 1.68
N VAL A 203 15.03 -10.79 2.09
CA VAL A 203 15.57 -10.19 3.32
C VAL A 203 14.69 -10.55 4.51
N LYS A 204 13.38 -10.33 4.36
CA LYS A 204 12.38 -10.56 5.40
C LYS A 204 11.01 -10.70 4.77
N THR A 205 10.20 -11.61 5.30
CA THR A 205 8.78 -11.72 4.94
C THR A 205 7.92 -11.27 6.12
N TYR A 206 7.01 -10.34 5.86
CA TYR A 206 5.97 -9.94 6.79
C TYR A 206 4.76 -10.87 6.59
N PRO A 207 4.23 -11.46 7.68
CA PRO A 207 3.16 -12.44 7.58
C PRO A 207 1.88 -11.84 7.00
N PHE A 208 1.01 -12.70 6.49
CA PHE A 208 -0.30 -12.32 5.99
C PHE A 208 -1.37 -12.68 7.03
N GLU A 209 -1.57 -11.81 8.02
CA GLU A 209 -2.44 -12.01 9.16
C GLU A 209 -3.62 -11.03 9.15
N PRO A 210 -4.80 -11.42 9.69
CA PRO A 210 -5.96 -10.53 9.74
C PRO A 210 -5.69 -9.29 10.60
N ASN A 211 -6.35 -8.19 10.25
CA ASN A 211 -6.33 -6.92 10.98
C ASN A 211 -4.92 -6.35 11.25
N GLN A 212 -4.01 -6.57 10.33
CA GLN A 212 -2.71 -5.89 10.31
C GLN A 212 -2.63 -4.89 9.16
N CYS A 213 -1.73 -3.94 9.27
CA CYS A 213 -1.40 -3.00 8.20
C CYS A 213 0.12 -2.94 8.03
N LEU A 214 0.58 -3.35 6.87
CA LEU A 214 1.96 -3.16 6.46
C LEU A 214 2.06 -1.79 5.78
N VAL A 215 2.94 -0.92 6.28
CA VAL A 215 3.15 0.45 5.79
C VAL A 215 4.57 0.57 5.29
N PHE A 216 4.77 1.01 4.06
CA PHE A 216 6.10 1.30 3.57
C PHE A 216 6.17 2.56 2.73
N VAL A 217 7.31 3.22 2.82
CA VAL A 217 7.63 4.40 2.04
C VAL A 217 8.23 3.98 0.72
N LYS A 218 7.70 4.52 -0.37
CA LYS A 218 8.27 4.31 -1.69
C LYS A 218 9.62 5.02 -1.78
N THR A 219 10.64 4.23 -1.99
CA THR A 219 12.00 4.66 -2.35
C THR A 219 12.41 3.95 -3.64
N TYR A 220 13.52 4.38 -4.25
CA TYR A 220 14.00 3.70 -5.46
C TYR A 220 14.55 2.30 -5.20
N ASN A 221 14.81 1.95 -3.93
CA ASN A 221 15.27 0.64 -3.49
C ASN A 221 14.23 -0.12 -2.65
N SER A 222 12.98 0.30 -2.65
CA SER A 222 11.90 -0.36 -1.89
C SER A 222 11.39 -1.63 -2.58
N TRP A 223 12.31 -2.54 -2.88
CA TRP A 223 12.01 -3.80 -3.54
C TRP A 223 11.19 -4.72 -2.64
N HIS A 224 10.06 -5.13 -3.14
CA HIS A 224 9.17 -6.06 -2.45
C HIS A 224 8.44 -6.98 -3.41
N ALA A 225 7.98 -8.11 -2.89
CA ALA A 225 7.33 -9.15 -3.65
C ALA A 225 6.28 -9.90 -2.81
N VAL A 226 5.46 -10.68 -3.47
CA VAL A 226 4.70 -11.78 -2.86
C VAL A 226 5.09 -13.04 -3.62
N TRP A 227 5.74 -13.97 -2.93
CA TRP A 227 6.17 -15.24 -3.51
C TRP A 227 4.96 -16.06 -4.00
N PRO A 228 5.14 -16.94 -5.00
CA PRO A 228 4.09 -17.84 -5.42
C PRO A 228 3.51 -18.62 -4.25
N MET A 229 2.20 -18.49 -4.05
CA MET A 229 1.50 -19.17 -2.98
C MET A 229 1.32 -20.66 -3.29
N THR A 230 1.24 -21.48 -2.26
CA THR A 230 1.33 -22.94 -2.35
C THR A 230 0.04 -23.69 -2.03
N GLY A 231 -1.07 -22.96 -1.87
CA GLY A 231 -2.38 -23.61 -1.68
C GLY A 231 -2.83 -24.39 -2.92
N ASN A 232 -3.72 -25.34 -2.71
CA ASN A 232 -4.25 -26.23 -3.76
C ASN A 232 -5.74 -26.00 -4.07
N ASP A 233 -6.41 -25.11 -3.33
CA ASP A 233 -7.81 -24.73 -3.55
C ASP A 233 -7.89 -23.35 -4.21
N PRO A 234 -8.27 -23.25 -5.50
CA PRO A 234 -8.34 -21.98 -6.23
C PRO A 234 -9.46 -21.05 -5.73
N THR A 235 -10.37 -21.51 -4.89
CA THR A 235 -11.44 -20.68 -4.32
C THR A 235 -10.96 -19.88 -3.11
N ILE A 236 -9.84 -20.28 -2.50
CA ILE A 236 -9.21 -19.52 -1.43
C ILE A 236 -8.41 -18.38 -2.04
N LEU A 237 -8.76 -17.16 -1.66
CA LEU A 237 -8.19 -15.96 -2.22
C LEU A 237 -7.44 -15.13 -1.17
N ARG A 238 -6.23 -14.72 -1.52
CA ARG A 238 -5.48 -13.70 -0.80
C ARG A 238 -6.11 -12.34 -1.05
N ARG A 239 -7.02 -11.91 -0.19
CA ARG A 239 -7.70 -10.61 -0.31
C ARG A 239 -6.96 -9.53 0.44
N THR A 240 -6.72 -8.41 -0.23
CA THR A 240 -6.06 -7.23 0.35
C THR A 240 -6.80 -5.95 0.02
N LEU A 241 -6.73 -5.02 0.96
CA LEU A 241 -6.98 -3.62 0.74
C LEU A 241 -5.62 -2.91 0.62
N THR A 242 -5.34 -2.32 -0.53
CA THR A 242 -4.11 -1.54 -0.73
C THR A 242 -4.44 -0.06 -0.77
N ILE A 243 -3.87 0.72 0.16
CA ILE A 243 -4.05 2.17 0.23
C ILE A 243 -2.75 2.82 -0.23
N ASN A 244 -2.86 3.83 -1.10
CA ASN A 244 -1.71 4.59 -1.56
C ASN A 244 -1.90 6.08 -1.25
N ILE A 245 -0.84 6.73 -0.76
CA ILE A 245 -0.68 8.18 -0.82
C ILE A 245 0.24 8.46 -2.00
N GLU A 246 -0.21 9.30 -2.91
CA GLU A 246 0.45 9.59 -4.19
C GLU A 246 0.64 11.09 -4.37
N SER A 247 1.73 11.47 -5.04
CA SER A 247 1.95 12.83 -5.54
C SER A 247 1.36 12.98 -6.95
N SER A 248 0.79 14.13 -7.23
CA SER A 248 0.26 14.53 -8.54
C SER A 248 0.95 15.79 -9.02
#